data_f9981577db9e3c6e33f780289f6a42ad
#
_entry.id   f9981577db9e3c6e33f780289f6a42ad
#
_cell.length_a   1.000
_cell.length_b   1.000
_cell.length_c   1.000
_cell.angle_alpha   90.00
_cell.angle_beta   90.00
_cell.angle_gamma   90.00
#
_symmetry.space_group_name_H-M   'P 1'
#
loop_
_entity.id
_entity.type
_entity.pdbx_description
1 polymer ?
#
loop_
_entity_poly.entity_id
_entity_poly.type
_entity_poly.pdbx_seq_one_letter_code
_entity_poly.pdbx_strand_id
1 'polypeptide(L)'
;ANHAKAVFLDTEPAQFQIDEDALRACVTPATKAIVICTPNNPTGCILNAASLDAVARVAEQAGIYVVCDDVYNRLVYVDGYERFAQRHPELREQTVIIEGFSKPWSMTGWRLGWLAAAAPVIAEIAKAHQYLVTSAVSFEMDAAARALTVDPTPMLKVYRARRERVLAALDAMGLDVVEPAGAFYVF
;
A
#
# COMPACT_ATOMS: atom_id res chain seq x y z
N ALA A 1 -15.65 -9.51 -12.23
CA ALA A 1 -15.79 -9.79 -11.50
C ALA A 1 -16.15 -10.92 -10.54
N ASN A 2 -15.72 -10.78 -9.31
CA ASN A 2 -15.88 -11.88 -8.33
C ASN A 2 -17.17 -11.75 -7.51
N HIS A 3 -18.16 -10.96 -7.99
CA HIS A 3 -19.41 -10.66 -7.27
C HIS A 3 -19.19 -10.07 -5.86
N ALA A 4 -17.98 -9.59 -5.57
CA ALA A 4 -17.67 -8.92 -4.32
C ALA A 4 -18.17 -7.46 -4.37
N LYS A 5 -18.68 -6.98 -3.23
CA LYS A 5 -19.07 -5.59 -3.03
C LYS A 5 -17.96 -4.88 -2.26
N ALA A 6 -17.43 -3.78 -2.81
CA ALA A 6 -16.55 -2.91 -2.06
C ALA A 6 -17.37 -2.04 -1.09
N VAL A 7 -16.90 -1.94 0.15
CA VAL A 7 -17.39 -1.02 1.17
C VAL A 7 -16.22 -0.08 1.48
N PHE A 8 -16.44 1.22 1.31
CA PHE A 8 -15.41 2.22 1.54
C PHE A 8 -15.53 2.78 2.94
N LEU A 9 -14.42 2.80 3.66
CA LEU A 9 -14.28 3.54 4.90
C LEU A 9 -13.87 4.96 4.56
N ASP A 10 -14.68 5.94 4.95
CA ASP A 10 -14.30 7.35 4.88
C ASP A 10 -13.30 7.66 5.99
N THR A 11 -12.09 8.03 5.60
CA THR A 11 -10.99 8.36 6.52
C THR A 11 -10.72 9.86 6.65
N GLU A 12 -11.39 10.70 5.84
CA GLU A 12 -11.22 12.16 5.89
C GLU A 12 -11.51 12.74 7.28
N PRO A 13 -12.60 12.36 7.98
CA PRO A 13 -12.90 12.88 9.32
C PRO A 13 -11.81 12.57 10.36
N ALA A 14 -11.04 11.50 10.15
CA ALA A 14 -9.92 11.10 10.99
C ALA A 14 -8.54 11.54 10.42
N GLN A 15 -8.52 12.58 9.58
CA GLN A 15 -7.30 13.07 8.92
C GLN A 15 -6.58 11.98 8.12
N PHE A 16 -7.35 11.19 7.38
CA PHE A 16 -6.90 10.03 6.59
C PHE A 16 -6.23 8.91 7.42
N GLN A 17 -6.54 8.86 8.72
CA GLN A 17 -6.24 7.73 9.58
C GLN A 17 -7.45 6.80 9.71
N ILE A 18 -7.24 5.61 10.24
CA ILE A 18 -8.31 4.63 10.43
C ILE A 18 -8.84 4.74 11.86
N ASP A 19 -10.10 5.14 11.97
CA ASP A 19 -10.87 5.02 13.21
C ASP A 19 -11.36 3.57 13.36
N GLU A 20 -11.10 2.96 14.51
CA GLU A 20 -11.41 1.54 14.72
C GLU A 20 -12.92 1.28 14.76
N ASP A 21 -13.71 2.15 15.37
CA ASP A 21 -15.16 1.95 15.48
C ASP A 21 -15.83 2.10 14.11
N ALA A 22 -15.38 3.07 13.32
CA ALA A 22 -15.84 3.25 11.95
C ALA A 22 -15.44 2.03 11.07
N LEU A 23 -14.22 1.49 11.24
CA LEU A 23 -13.80 0.28 10.54
C LEU A 23 -14.65 -0.92 10.95
N ARG A 24 -14.92 -1.12 12.24
CA ARG A 24 -15.79 -2.19 12.75
C ARG A 24 -17.20 -2.12 12.18
N ALA A 25 -17.74 -0.93 12.03
CA ALA A 25 -19.07 -0.73 11.43
C ALA A 25 -19.13 -1.14 9.96
N CYS A 26 -18.00 -1.15 9.24
CA CYS A 26 -17.90 -1.61 7.86
C CYS A 26 -17.79 -3.15 7.74
N VAL A 27 -17.47 -3.86 8.81
CA VAL A 27 -17.22 -5.31 8.79
C VAL A 27 -18.50 -6.08 9.10
N THR A 28 -18.77 -7.09 8.29
CA THR A 28 -19.92 -8.00 8.45
C THR A 28 -19.44 -9.44 8.33
N PRO A 29 -20.27 -10.45 8.67
CA PRO A 29 -19.93 -11.86 8.44
C PRO A 29 -19.65 -12.22 6.95
N ALA A 30 -20.05 -11.36 6.01
CA ALA A 30 -19.76 -11.52 4.59
C ALA A 30 -18.41 -10.90 4.18
N THR A 31 -17.80 -10.08 5.03
CA THR A 31 -16.50 -9.44 4.74
C THR A 31 -15.41 -10.50 4.65
N LYS A 32 -14.53 -10.36 3.64
CA LYS A 32 -13.43 -11.30 3.38
C LYS A 32 -12.06 -10.70 3.57
N ALA A 33 -11.93 -9.41 3.34
CA ALA A 33 -10.65 -8.72 3.46
C ALA A 33 -10.84 -7.24 3.76
N ILE A 34 -9.84 -6.66 4.42
CA ILE A 34 -9.59 -5.23 4.50
C ILE A 34 -8.46 -4.94 3.51
N VAL A 35 -8.60 -3.91 2.68
CA VAL A 35 -7.57 -3.47 1.75
C VAL A 35 -7.05 -2.11 2.22
N ILE A 36 -5.77 -2.02 2.48
CA ILE A 36 -5.09 -0.77 2.87
C ILE A 36 -4.01 -0.42 1.86
N CYS A 37 -3.80 0.88 1.64
CA CYS A 37 -2.71 1.40 0.82
C CYS A 37 -1.95 2.45 1.65
N THR A 38 -0.68 2.17 1.97
CA THR A 38 0.15 3.07 2.77
C THR A 38 1.62 3.00 2.35
N PRO A 39 2.21 4.10 1.88
CA PRO A 39 1.64 5.44 1.61
C PRO A 39 0.48 5.42 0.62
N ASN A 40 -0.50 6.28 0.84
CA ASN A 40 -1.78 6.26 0.13
C ASN A 40 -1.73 7.01 -1.22
N ASN A 41 -2.45 6.49 -2.18
CA ASN A 41 -2.86 7.15 -3.41
C ASN A 41 -4.38 7.42 -3.33
N PRO A 42 -4.87 8.68 -3.35
CA PRO A 42 -4.18 9.89 -3.81
C PRO A 42 -3.63 10.82 -2.72
N THR A 43 -3.87 10.58 -1.43
CA THR A 43 -3.63 11.57 -0.37
C THR A 43 -2.16 11.76 0.00
N GLY A 44 -1.29 10.78 -0.30
CA GLY A 44 0.09 10.76 0.19
C GLY A 44 0.22 10.49 1.70
N CYS A 45 -0.87 10.25 2.39
CA CYS A 45 -0.86 9.94 3.82
C CYS A 45 -0.24 8.58 4.11
N ILE A 46 0.36 8.46 5.28
CA ILE A 46 0.84 7.21 5.85
C ILE A 46 -0.05 6.85 7.03
N LEU A 47 -0.50 5.61 7.09
CA LEU A 47 -1.21 5.09 8.25
C LEU A 47 -0.25 5.01 9.44
N ASN A 48 -0.65 5.62 10.54
CA ASN A 48 0.11 5.59 11.78
C ASN A 48 -0.03 4.24 12.51
N ALA A 49 0.74 4.06 13.58
CA ALA A 49 0.73 2.86 14.39
C ALA A 49 -0.67 2.50 14.90
N ALA A 50 -1.44 3.48 15.37
CA ALA A 50 -2.79 3.27 15.90
C ALA A 50 -3.75 2.75 14.82
N SER A 51 -3.67 3.30 13.59
CA SER A 51 -4.43 2.84 12.44
C SER A 51 -4.08 1.40 12.06
N LEU A 52 -2.79 1.05 12.03
CA LEU A 52 -2.34 -0.31 11.72
C LEU A 52 -2.81 -1.30 12.79
N ASP A 53 -2.72 -0.91 14.08
CA ASP A 53 -3.21 -1.72 15.20
C ASP A 53 -4.74 -1.92 15.15
N ALA A 54 -5.50 -0.90 14.75
CA ALA A 54 -6.94 -1.00 14.57
C ALA A 54 -7.28 -2.03 13.48
N VAL A 55 -6.60 -1.97 12.34
CA VAL A 55 -6.76 -2.95 11.24
C VAL A 55 -6.44 -4.36 11.73
N ALA A 56 -5.35 -4.52 12.47
CA ALA A 56 -4.92 -5.82 12.99
C ALA A 56 -5.98 -6.43 13.94
N ARG A 57 -6.44 -5.66 14.93
CA ARG A 57 -7.47 -6.13 15.88
C ARG A 57 -8.77 -6.53 15.17
N VAL A 58 -9.21 -5.72 14.23
CA VAL A 58 -10.46 -6.00 13.49
C VAL A 58 -10.30 -7.23 12.60
N ALA A 59 -9.18 -7.34 11.88
CA ALA A 59 -8.91 -8.48 11.00
C ALA A 59 -8.80 -9.80 11.78
N GLU A 60 -8.06 -9.79 12.90
CA GLU A 60 -7.90 -10.96 13.77
C GLU A 60 -9.25 -11.43 14.34
N GLN A 61 -10.03 -10.52 14.92
CA GLN A 61 -11.31 -10.83 15.53
C GLN A 61 -12.35 -11.35 14.52
N ALA A 62 -12.32 -10.80 13.30
CA ALA A 62 -13.24 -11.22 12.24
C ALA A 62 -12.74 -12.44 11.45
N GLY A 63 -11.47 -12.85 11.62
CA GLY A 63 -10.85 -13.94 10.86
C GLY A 63 -10.75 -13.64 9.36
N ILE A 64 -10.47 -12.38 8.99
CA ILE A 64 -10.42 -11.91 7.59
C ILE A 64 -9.02 -11.52 7.18
N TYR A 65 -8.78 -11.47 5.87
CA TYR A 65 -7.47 -11.10 5.32
C TYR A 65 -7.22 -9.59 5.38
N VAL A 66 -5.94 -9.22 5.46
CA VAL A 66 -5.48 -7.86 5.21
C VAL A 66 -4.66 -7.86 3.93
N VAL A 67 -5.08 -7.06 2.96
CA VAL A 67 -4.36 -6.86 1.69
C VAL A 67 -3.66 -5.51 1.76
N CYS A 68 -2.33 -5.54 1.77
CA CYS A 68 -1.49 -4.37 1.88
C CYS A 68 -0.97 -4.00 0.48
N ASP A 69 -1.45 -2.89 -0.08
CA ASP A 69 -0.86 -2.28 -1.26
C ASP A 69 0.32 -1.39 -0.81
N ASP A 70 1.51 -1.99 -0.81
CA ASP A 70 2.76 -1.38 -0.35
C ASP A 70 3.58 -0.78 -1.50
N VAL A 71 2.96 -0.56 -2.67
CA VAL A 71 3.66 -0.11 -3.90
C VAL A 71 4.45 1.19 -3.73
N TYR A 72 4.14 2.00 -2.72
CA TYR A 72 4.83 3.26 -2.40
C TYR A 72 5.76 3.17 -1.18
N ASN A 73 6.00 2.01 -0.61
CA ASN A 73 6.72 1.80 0.65
C ASN A 73 8.17 2.35 0.68
N ARG A 74 8.76 2.60 -0.50
CA ARG A 74 10.09 3.19 -0.66
C ARG A 74 10.06 4.70 -0.95
N LEU A 75 8.87 5.26 -1.14
CA LEU A 75 8.65 6.69 -1.36
C LEU A 75 8.06 7.30 -0.09
N VAL A 76 8.89 7.41 0.95
CA VAL A 76 8.51 7.89 2.27
C VAL A 76 9.38 9.09 2.65
N TYR A 77 8.75 10.14 3.15
CA TYR A 77 9.40 11.42 3.44
C TYR A 77 9.54 11.70 4.93
N VAL A 78 9.00 10.84 5.78
CA VAL A 78 9.01 10.94 7.25
C VAL A 78 9.76 9.78 7.87
N ASP A 79 10.19 9.97 9.12
CA ASP A 79 10.79 8.91 9.91
C ASP A 79 9.71 8.06 10.61
N GLY A 80 10.09 6.85 11.05
CA GLY A 80 9.21 5.98 11.82
C GLY A 80 8.11 5.29 11.01
N TYR A 81 8.22 5.27 9.67
CA TYR A 81 7.30 4.50 8.83
C TYR A 81 7.44 3.01 9.10
N GLU A 82 6.33 2.36 9.37
CA GLU A 82 6.23 0.91 9.49
C GLU A 82 5.20 0.36 8.53
N ARG A 83 5.48 -0.81 7.94
CA ARG A 83 4.50 -1.55 7.14
C ARG A 83 3.66 -2.42 8.05
N PHE A 84 2.41 -2.69 7.67
CA PHE A 84 1.51 -3.56 8.42
C PHE A 84 2.15 -4.91 8.76
N ALA A 85 2.72 -5.59 7.76
CA ALA A 85 3.34 -6.90 7.95
C ALA A 85 4.61 -6.89 8.83
N GLN A 86 5.28 -5.74 8.98
CA GLN A 86 6.41 -5.58 9.89
C GLN A 86 5.95 -5.37 11.34
N ARG A 87 4.85 -4.62 11.49
CA ARG A 87 4.28 -4.31 12.78
C ARG A 87 3.49 -5.49 13.37
N HIS A 88 2.81 -6.25 12.52
CA HIS A 88 1.95 -7.38 12.90
C HIS A 88 2.40 -8.69 12.26
N PRO A 89 3.61 -9.20 12.58
CA PRO A 89 4.12 -10.46 12.04
C PRO A 89 3.28 -11.68 12.47
N GLU A 90 2.54 -11.57 13.57
CA GLU A 90 1.61 -12.60 14.06
C GLU A 90 0.45 -12.85 13.08
N LEU A 91 0.07 -11.86 12.28
CA LEU A 91 -1.00 -11.97 11.27
C LEU A 91 -0.51 -12.41 9.89
N ARG A 92 0.73 -12.93 9.77
CA ARG A 92 1.32 -13.31 8.49
C ARG A 92 0.46 -14.27 7.65
N GLU A 93 -0.28 -15.16 8.30
CA GLU A 93 -1.14 -16.14 7.62
C GLU A 93 -2.40 -15.49 7.00
N GLN A 94 -2.77 -14.31 7.49
CA GLN A 94 -3.91 -13.52 7.01
C GLN A 94 -3.48 -12.29 6.19
N THR A 95 -2.18 -12.07 6.01
CA THR A 95 -1.66 -10.88 5.32
C THR A 95 -1.23 -11.20 3.90
N VAL A 96 -1.69 -10.39 2.95
CA VAL A 96 -1.25 -10.40 1.55
C VAL A 96 -0.55 -9.08 1.26
N ILE A 97 0.73 -9.13 0.93
CA ILE A 97 1.53 -7.96 0.56
C ILE A 97 1.56 -7.87 -0.96
N ILE A 98 1.29 -6.69 -1.50
CA ILE A 98 1.39 -6.39 -2.93
C ILE A 98 2.42 -5.27 -3.08
N GLU A 99 3.44 -5.51 -3.87
CA GLU A 99 4.48 -4.54 -4.20
C GLU A 99 4.75 -4.50 -5.71
N GLY A 100 5.42 -3.44 -6.16
CA GLY A 100 5.75 -3.29 -7.56
C GLY A 100 7.08 -2.58 -7.78
N PHE A 101 7.67 -2.82 -8.93
CA PHE A 101 8.91 -2.18 -9.36
C PHE A 101 8.67 -0.80 -9.99
N SER A 102 7.42 -0.50 -10.34
CA SER A 102 7.03 0.71 -11.06
C SER A 102 7.46 2.00 -10.37
N LYS A 103 7.32 2.08 -9.05
CA LYS A 103 7.50 3.32 -8.29
C LYS A 103 8.90 3.41 -7.66
N PRO A 104 9.33 2.43 -6.84
CA PRO A 104 10.63 2.49 -6.18
C PRO A 104 11.82 2.55 -7.14
N TRP A 105 11.72 1.88 -8.29
CA TRP A 105 12.81 1.78 -9.27
C TRP A 105 12.51 2.45 -10.61
N SER A 106 11.47 3.30 -10.69
CA SER A 106 11.06 4.00 -11.92
C SER A 106 10.80 3.06 -13.12
N MET A 107 10.35 1.84 -12.84
CA MET A 107 10.12 0.79 -13.84
C MET A 107 8.65 0.72 -14.28
N THR A 108 7.99 1.86 -14.46
CA THR A 108 6.55 1.92 -14.79
C THR A 108 6.19 1.20 -16.08
N GLY A 109 7.05 1.31 -17.09
CA GLY A 109 6.87 0.67 -18.40
C GLY A 109 7.09 -0.84 -18.40
N TRP A 110 7.77 -1.39 -17.41
CA TRP A 110 8.08 -2.82 -17.29
C TRP A 110 6.89 -3.68 -16.84
N ARG A 111 5.84 -3.07 -16.33
CA ARG A 111 4.59 -3.71 -15.91
C ARG A 111 4.77 -4.90 -14.95
N LEU A 112 5.73 -4.81 -14.06
CA LEU A 112 6.11 -5.89 -13.15
C LEU A 112 5.86 -5.54 -11.69
N GLY A 113 5.33 -6.50 -10.94
CA GLY A 113 5.12 -6.45 -9.51
C GLY A 113 5.24 -7.86 -8.91
N TRP A 114 5.11 -7.93 -7.61
CA TRP A 114 5.13 -9.18 -6.88
C TRP A 114 4.16 -9.13 -5.70
N LEU A 115 3.79 -10.28 -5.22
CA LEU A 115 3.02 -10.42 -4.00
C LEU A 115 3.62 -11.50 -3.10
N ALA A 116 3.40 -11.35 -1.81
CA ALA A 116 3.78 -12.33 -0.81
C ALA A 116 2.59 -12.61 0.12
N ALA A 117 2.34 -13.87 0.40
CA ALA A 117 1.31 -14.32 1.33
C ALA A 117 1.65 -15.73 1.82
N ALA A 118 0.85 -16.28 2.73
CA ALA A 118 0.95 -17.67 3.15
C ALA A 118 0.77 -18.64 1.96
N ALA A 119 1.46 -19.76 2.00
CA ALA A 119 1.48 -20.72 0.88
C ALA A 119 0.09 -21.17 0.39
N PRO A 120 -0.91 -21.42 1.25
CA PRO A 120 -2.26 -21.76 0.78
C PRO A 120 -2.92 -20.62 -0.01
N VAL A 121 -2.69 -19.36 0.40
CA VAL A 121 -3.23 -18.18 -0.29
C VAL A 121 -2.55 -18.01 -1.65
N ILE A 122 -1.21 -18.16 -1.70
CA ILE A 122 -0.45 -18.12 -2.96
C ILE A 122 -0.96 -19.18 -3.93
N ALA A 123 -1.24 -20.39 -3.46
CA ALA A 123 -1.73 -21.48 -4.31
C ALA A 123 -3.05 -21.11 -5.01
N GLU A 124 -3.98 -20.45 -4.32
CA GLU A 124 -5.24 -20.00 -4.92
C GLU A 124 -5.07 -18.79 -5.85
N ILE A 125 -4.22 -17.83 -5.44
CA ILE A 125 -3.90 -16.67 -6.30
C ILE A 125 -3.23 -17.13 -7.60
N ALA A 126 -2.30 -18.09 -7.53
CA ALA A 126 -1.59 -18.61 -8.69
C ALA A 126 -2.54 -19.24 -9.73
N LYS A 127 -3.61 -19.93 -9.30
CA LYS A 127 -4.63 -20.44 -10.20
C LYS A 127 -5.30 -19.32 -11.00
N ALA A 128 -5.72 -18.25 -10.33
CA ALA A 128 -6.32 -17.09 -10.99
C ALA A 128 -5.33 -16.38 -11.91
N HIS A 129 -4.09 -16.17 -11.44
CA HIS A 129 -3.02 -15.53 -12.18
C HIS A 129 -2.69 -16.27 -13.49
N GLN A 130 -2.63 -17.60 -13.44
CA GLN A 130 -2.35 -18.42 -14.63
C GLN A 130 -3.38 -18.19 -15.76
N TYR A 131 -4.64 -17.96 -15.43
CA TYR A 131 -5.68 -17.69 -16.42
C TYR A 131 -5.76 -16.21 -16.84
N LEU A 132 -5.29 -15.29 -16.00
CA LEU A 132 -5.35 -13.85 -16.28
C LEU A 132 -4.16 -13.38 -17.12
N VAL A 133 -2.95 -13.85 -16.81
CA VAL A 133 -1.69 -13.30 -17.34
C VAL A 133 -0.70 -14.41 -17.76
N THR A 134 -0.88 -15.65 -17.31
CA THR A 134 0.03 -16.79 -17.46
C THR A 134 1.32 -16.62 -16.64
N SER A 135 2.18 -15.66 -17.01
CA SER A 135 3.41 -15.31 -16.28
C SER A 135 3.88 -13.92 -16.69
N ALA A 136 4.73 -13.32 -15.86
CA ALA A 136 5.50 -12.16 -16.26
C ALA A 136 6.55 -12.55 -17.31
N VAL A 137 6.99 -11.56 -18.10
CA VAL A 137 8.01 -11.77 -19.14
C VAL A 137 9.36 -12.09 -18.48
N SER A 138 10.05 -13.14 -18.95
CA SER A 138 11.24 -13.69 -18.27
C SER A 138 12.38 -12.68 -18.13
N PHE A 139 12.71 -11.93 -19.19
CA PHE A 139 13.78 -10.94 -19.11
C PHE A 139 13.42 -9.75 -18.17
N GLU A 140 12.14 -9.47 -17.99
CA GLU A 140 11.68 -8.46 -17.02
C GLU A 140 11.87 -8.96 -15.59
N MET A 141 11.67 -10.26 -15.33
CA MET A 141 11.94 -10.85 -14.03
C MET A 141 13.43 -10.80 -13.68
N ASP A 142 14.32 -11.05 -14.65
CA ASP A 142 15.76 -10.91 -14.47
C ASP A 142 16.15 -9.46 -14.15
N ALA A 143 15.58 -8.51 -14.88
CA ALA A 143 15.77 -7.08 -14.59
C ALA A 143 15.27 -6.70 -13.20
N ALA A 144 14.12 -7.21 -12.77
CA ALA A 144 13.58 -6.99 -11.44
C ALA A 144 14.48 -7.55 -10.33
N ALA A 145 15.01 -8.76 -10.52
CA ALA A 145 15.97 -9.34 -9.59
C ALA A 145 17.21 -8.45 -9.41
N ARG A 146 17.69 -7.84 -10.50
CA ARG A 146 18.77 -6.83 -10.45
C ARG A 146 18.30 -5.54 -9.75
N ALA A 147 17.09 -5.05 -10.03
CA ALA A 147 16.55 -3.84 -9.42
C ALA A 147 16.51 -3.94 -7.88
N LEU A 148 16.19 -5.11 -7.32
CA LEU A 148 16.20 -5.32 -5.87
C LEU A 148 17.55 -5.08 -5.21
N THR A 149 18.65 -5.13 -5.96
CA THR A 149 20.01 -4.85 -5.47
C THR A 149 20.41 -3.37 -5.61
N VAL A 150 19.57 -2.55 -6.24
CA VAL A 150 19.82 -1.13 -6.47
C VAL A 150 19.17 -0.30 -5.37
N ASP A 151 19.94 0.58 -4.76
CA ASP A 151 19.43 1.53 -3.76
C ASP A 151 18.54 2.60 -4.43
N PRO A 152 17.25 2.72 -4.06
CA PRO A 152 16.35 3.73 -4.62
C PRO A 152 16.51 5.12 -3.94
N THR A 153 17.34 5.26 -2.92
CA THR A 153 17.52 6.51 -2.15
C THR A 153 17.85 7.73 -3.01
N PRO A 154 18.70 7.65 -4.05
CA PRO A 154 18.96 8.80 -4.89
C PRO A 154 17.70 9.37 -5.55
N MET A 155 16.79 8.51 -5.97
CA MET A 155 15.52 8.92 -6.57
C MET A 155 14.58 9.53 -5.53
N LEU A 156 14.55 8.96 -4.32
CA LEU A 156 13.77 9.51 -3.21
C LEU A 156 14.17 10.95 -2.89
N LYS A 157 15.48 11.28 -2.92
CA LYS A 157 15.97 12.65 -2.74
C LYS A 157 15.41 13.62 -3.79
N VAL A 158 15.32 13.19 -5.04
CA VAL A 158 14.72 14.00 -6.10
C VAL A 158 13.23 14.24 -5.85
N TYR A 159 12.49 13.20 -5.45
CA TYR A 159 11.07 13.35 -5.12
C TYR A 159 10.85 14.26 -3.91
N ARG A 160 11.69 14.16 -2.87
CA ARG A 160 11.64 15.05 -1.70
C ARG A 160 11.80 16.52 -2.11
N ALA A 161 12.80 16.84 -2.90
CA ALA A 161 13.03 18.22 -3.39
C ALA A 161 11.86 18.72 -4.25
N ARG A 162 11.26 17.87 -5.08
CA ARG A 162 10.08 18.23 -5.87
C ARG A 162 8.86 18.47 -4.99
N ARG A 163 8.64 17.60 -3.98
CA ARG A 163 7.58 17.77 -2.98
C ARG A 163 7.68 19.13 -2.30
N GLU A 164 8.85 19.49 -1.77
CA GLU A 164 9.09 20.77 -1.09
C GLU A 164 8.77 21.97 -2.00
N ARG A 165 9.17 21.92 -3.26
CA ARG A 165 8.85 22.97 -4.23
C ARG A 165 7.37 23.10 -4.53
N VAL A 166 6.67 21.98 -4.68
CA VAL A 166 5.22 21.98 -4.95
C VAL A 166 4.46 22.52 -3.74
N LEU A 167 4.78 22.06 -2.55
CA LEU A 167 4.12 22.53 -1.32
C LEU A 167 4.33 24.03 -1.10
N ALA A 168 5.56 24.53 -1.28
CA ALA A 168 5.83 25.97 -1.19
C ALA A 168 5.07 26.79 -2.25
N ALA A 169 4.90 26.26 -3.46
CA ALA A 169 4.13 26.96 -4.50
C ALA A 169 2.62 26.99 -4.18
N LEU A 170 2.07 25.88 -3.67
CA LEU A 170 0.66 25.81 -3.30
C LEU A 170 0.34 26.70 -2.08
N ASP A 171 1.23 26.73 -1.09
CA ASP A 171 1.15 27.64 0.06
C ASP A 171 1.14 29.11 -0.39
N ALA A 172 2.05 29.48 -1.30
CA ALA A 172 2.11 30.83 -1.88
C ALA A 172 0.85 31.19 -2.68
N MET A 173 0.08 30.23 -3.16
CA MET A 173 -1.22 30.42 -3.83
C MET A 173 -2.37 30.49 -2.84
N GLY A 174 -2.15 30.23 -1.55
CA GLY A 174 -3.20 30.16 -0.50
C GLY A 174 -4.08 28.91 -0.65
N LEU A 175 -3.56 27.82 -1.19
CA LEU A 175 -4.30 26.57 -1.34
C LEU A 175 -4.00 25.62 -0.17
N ASP A 176 -5.05 25.22 0.52
CA ASP A 176 -4.96 24.17 1.53
C ASP A 176 -4.78 22.81 0.85
N VAL A 177 -3.82 22.06 1.33
CA VAL A 177 -3.49 20.72 0.80
C VAL A 177 -3.18 19.76 1.92
N VAL A 178 -3.43 18.48 1.69
CA VAL A 178 -2.97 17.42 2.57
C VAL A 178 -1.45 17.25 2.35
N GLU A 179 -0.67 17.52 3.40
CA GLU A 179 0.78 17.37 3.30
C GLU A 179 1.17 15.89 3.15
N PRO A 180 1.70 15.46 1.98
CA PRO A 180 2.00 14.06 1.75
C PRO A 180 3.22 13.61 2.55
N ALA A 181 3.06 12.56 3.36
CA ALA A 181 4.14 11.90 4.08
C ALA A 181 4.84 10.84 3.22
N GLY A 182 4.21 10.43 2.12
CA GLY A 182 4.75 9.46 1.17
C GLY A 182 4.15 9.58 -0.23
N ALA A 183 4.45 8.62 -1.10
CA ALA A 183 4.07 8.60 -2.51
C ALA A 183 4.57 9.84 -3.29
N PHE A 184 3.86 10.30 -4.33
CA PHE A 184 4.22 11.50 -5.10
C PHE A 184 2.97 12.29 -5.52
N TYR A 185 1.95 12.24 -4.71
CA TYR A 185 0.70 12.95 -4.92
C TYR A 185 0.59 14.12 -3.94
N VAL A 186 -0.16 15.14 -4.34
CA VAL A 186 -0.64 16.21 -3.47
C VAL A 186 -2.15 16.25 -3.64
N PHE A 187 -2.88 16.24 -2.53
CA PHE A 187 -4.33 16.13 -2.48
C PHE A 187 -4.93 17.37 -1.78
#